data_a1ce11b280aa3023189c8fd6f18f2a69
#
_entry.id   a1ce11b280aa3023189c8fd6f18f2a69
#
_cell.length_a   1.000
_cell.length_b   1.000
_cell.length_c   1.000
_cell.angle_alpha   90.00
_cell.angle_beta   90.00
_cell.angle_gamma   90.00
#
_symmetry.space_group_name_H-M   'P 1'
#
loop_
_entity.id
_entity.type
_entity.pdbx_description
1 polymer ?
#
loop_
_entity_poly.entity_id
_entity_poly.type
_entity_poly.pdbx_seq_one_letter_code
_entity_poly.pdbx_strand_id
1 'polypeptide(L)'
;NSYSIAAHEVTNAEYLAFINAGGYEDFRFWHSDGWEWVNTHQVKSPMYWHYIENAWQHYTPKGLLPLALNEPVCHISYYEAYAYAAWAGKRLPTEAEWEVASNKFTWGKRWEWTESAYLPYPGFAKAAGAIGEYNGKFMINQMVLRGASEATSAGHSRYTYRNFFQPQLRWQFTGIRLAESI
;
A
#
# COMPACT_ATOMS: atom_id res chain seq x y z
N ASN A 1 -20.23 9.39 3.78
CA ASN A 1 -20.83 8.52 2.76
C ASN A 1 -20.72 7.08 3.23
N SER A 2 -21.65 6.22 2.78
CA SER A 2 -21.60 4.79 3.04
C SER A 2 -20.47 4.15 2.21
N TYR A 3 -19.79 3.17 2.78
CA TYR A 3 -18.72 2.43 2.11
C TYR A 3 -18.67 0.99 2.62
N SER A 4 -18.10 0.10 1.83
CA SER A 4 -17.65 -1.21 2.27
C SER A 4 -16.12 -1.26 2.24
N ILE A 5 -15.53 -2.09 3.11
CA ILE A 5 -14.08 -2.32 3.18
C ILE A 5 -13.83 -3.82 3.24
N ALA A 6 -12.82 -4.30 2.53
CA ALA A 6 -12.51 -5.71 2.45
C ALA A 6 -12.08 -6.28 3.81
N ALA A 7 -12.53 -7.49 4.13
CA ALA A 7 -12.16 -8.17 5.37
C ALA A 7 -10.70 -8.64 5.40
N HIS A 8 -10.08 -8.82 4.24
CA HIS A 8 -8.68 -9.25 4.10
C HIS A 8 -7.89 -8.33 3.17
N GLU A 9 -6.58 -8.34 3.31
CA GLU A 9 -5.65 -7.71 2.40
C GLU A 9 -5.61 -8.48 1.07
N VAL A 10 -5.30 -7.79 -0.02
CA VAL A 10 -5.12 -8.40 -1.35
C VAL A 10 -3.98 -9.42 -1.30
N THR A 11 -4.25 -10.63 -1.74
CA THR A 11 -3.29 -11.73 -1.76
C THR A 11 -2.35 -11.67 -2.96
N ASN A 12 -1.25 -12.40 -2.90
CA ASN A 12 -0.34 -12.57 -4.05
C ASN A 12 -1.04 -13.18 -5.26
N ALA A 13 -1.98 -14.12 -5.06
CA ALA A 13 -2.76 -14.72 -6.15
C ALA A 13 -3.63 -13.69 -6.86
N GLU A 14 -4.34 -12.87 -6.11
CA GLU A 14 -5.20 -11.79 -6.64
C GLU A 14 -4.35 -10.75 -7.38
N TYR A 15 -3.21 -10.38 -6.81
CA TYR A 15 -2.30 -9.44 -7.47
C TYR A 15 -1.67 -10.01 -8.75
N LEU A 16 -1.37 -11.30 -8.77
CA LEU A 16 -0.88 -11.99 -9.96
C LEU A 16 -1.92 -11.99 -11.09
N ALA A 17 -3.21 -12.07 -10.77
CA ALA A 17 -4.26 -11.93 -11.77
C ALA A 17 -4.24 -10.55 -12.45
N PHE A 18 -3.96 -9.47 -11.70
CA PHE A 18 -3.75 -8.13 -12.25
C PHE A 18 -2.54 -8.07 -13.21
N ILE A 19 -1.41 -8.67 -12.82
CA ILE A 19 -0.23 -8.75 -13.69
C ILE A 19 -0.58 -9.49 -14.99
N ASN A 20 -1.19 -10.66 -14.86
CA ASN A 20 -1.53 -11.51 -16.02
C ASN A 20 -2.59 -10.88 -16.94
N ALA A 21 -3.41 -9.99 -16.43
CA ALA A 21 -4.37 -9.19 -17.19
C ALA A 21 -3.74 -7.98 -17.90
N GLY A 22 -2.41 -7.81 -17.85
CA GLY A 22 -1.70 -6.69 -18.45
C GLY A 22 -1.78 -5.39 -17.65
N GLY A 23 -2.00 -5.47 -16.33
CA GLY A 23 -2.20 -4.31 -15.47
C GLY A 23 -1.04 -3.30 -15.48
N TYR A 24 0.18 -3.74 -15.74
CA TYR A 24 1.36 -2.88 -15.91
C TYR A 24 1.52 -2.33 -17.34
N GLU A 25 0.66 -2.71 -18.26
CA GLU A 25 0.72 -2.32 -19.68
C GLU A 25 -0.44 -1.40 -20.08
N ASP A 26 -1.41 -1.21 -19.19
CA ASP A 26 -2.62 -0.41 -19.43
C ASP A 26 -2.63 0.87 -18.59
N PHE A 27 -2.34 2.00 -19.24
CA PHE A 27 -2.27 3.32 -18.60
C PHE A 27 -3.56 3.75 -17.90
N ARG A 28 -4.71 3.18 -18.27
CA ARG A 28 -6.03 3.58 -17.76
C ARG A 28 -6.20 3.33 -16.26
N PHE A 29 -5.40 2.45 -15.69
CA PHE A 29 -5.44 2.13 -14.26
C PHE A 29 -4.55 3.03 -13.41
N TRP A 30 -3.62 3.78 -14.01
CA TRP A 30 -2.57 4.49 -13.31
C TRP A 30 -2.81 5.99 -13.23
N HIS A 31 -2.40 6.61 -12.14
CA HIS A 31 -2.15 8.05 -12.13
C HIS A 31 -1.03 8.40 -13.12
N SER A 32 -1.01 9.63 -13.64
CA SER A 32 0.01 10.05 -14.62
C SER A 32 1.44 9.84 -14.12
N ASP A 33 1.72 10.27 -12.88
CA ASP A 33 3.05 10.11 -12.28
C ASP A 33 3.41 8.63 -12.07
N GLY A 34 2.41 7.81 -11.72
CA GLY A 34 2.57 6.35 -11.59
C GLY A 34 2.87 5.69 -12.93
N TRP A 35 2.19 6.12 -14.00
CA TRP A 35 2.44 5.62 -15.33
C TRP A 35 3.83 6.00 -15.85
N GLU A 36 4.25 7.24 -15.65
CA GLU A 36 5.60 7.69 -15.98
C GLU A 36 6.66 6.90 -15.20
N TRP A 37 6.43 6.71 -13.90
CA TRP A 37 7.33 5.94 -13.03
C TRP A 37 7.47 4.50 -13.48
N VAL A 38 6.36 3.81 -13.81
CA VAL A 38 6.37 2.42 -14.31
C VAL A 38 7.21 2.31 -15.58
N ASN A 39 7.01 3.23 -16.53
CA ASN A 39 7.73 3.18 -17.81
C ASN A 39 9.20 3.55 -17.66
N THR A 40 9.52 4.55 -16.86
CA THR A 40 10.90 5.01 -16.64
C THR A 40 11.73 3.93 -15.95
N HIS A 41 11.15 3.24 -14.96
CA HIS A 41 11.86 2.22 -14.18
C HIS A 41 11.61 0.79 -14.67
N GLN A 42 10.85 0.62 -15.77
CA GLN A 42 10.52 -0.69 -16.36
C GLN A 42 9.93 -1.66 -15.33
N VAL A 43 9.03 -1.15 -14.48
CA VAL A 43 8.38 -1.92 -13.42
C VAL A 43 7.34 -2.86 -14.04
N LYS A 44 7.37 -4.15 -13.67
CA LYS A 44 6.46 -5.18 -14.20
C LYS A 44 5.85 -6.08 -13.12
N SER A 45 6.26 -5.89 -11.87
CA SER A 45 5.81 -6.70 -10.73
C SER A 45 6.15 -6.02 -9.42
N PRO A 46 5.61 -6.44 -8.28
CA PRO A 46 6.05 -6.03 -6.96
C PRO A 46 7.55 -6.18 -6.78
N MET A 47 8.15 -5.33 -5.95
CA MET A 47 9.58 -5.41 -5.67
C MET A 47 9.90 -6.79 -5.08
N TYR A 48 11.05 -7.35 -5.47
CA TYR A 48 11.52 -8.69 -5.06
C TYR A 48 10.76 -9.88 -5.67
N TRP A 49 9.80 -9.68 -6.57
CA TRP A 49 9.23 -10.77 -7.36
C TRP A 49 10.07 -11.03 -8.60
N HIS A 50 10.30 -12.29 -8.88
CA HIS A 50 11.10 -12.77 -10.03
C HIS A 50 10.36 -13.88 -10.76
N TYR A 51 10.31 -13.79 -12.09
CA TYR A 51 9.77 -14.87 -12.91
C TYR A 51 10.93 -15.71 -13.44
N ILE A 52 11.13 -16.89 -12.89
CA ILE A 52 12.26 -17.78 -13.14
C ILE A 52 11.74 -19.18 -13.43
N GLU A 53 12.24 -19.80 -14.50
CA GLU A 53 11.88 -21.18 -14.90
C GLU A 53 10.36 -21.39 -14.97
N ASN A 54 9.64 -20.43 -15.56
CA ASN A 54 8.18 -20.43 -15.70
C ASN A 54 7.39 -20.40 -14.37
N ALA A 55 8.01 -19.93 -13.28
CA ALA A 55 7.36 -19.79 -11.98
C ALA A 55 7.66 -18.45 -11.33
N TRP A 56 6.68 -17.90 -10.64
CA TRP A 56 6.89 -16.73 -9.81
C TRP A 56 7.53 -17.12 -8.49
N GLN A 57 8.58 -16.41 -8.14
CA GLN A 57 9.32 -16.53 -6.88
C GLN A 57 9.46 -15.14 -6.25
N HIS A 58 9.69 -15.09 -4.95
CA HIS A 58 9.99 -13.86 -4.25
C HIS A 58 11.27 -13.97 -3.45
N TYR A 59 12.07 -12.92 -3.44
CA TYR A 59 13.28 -12.84 -2.63
C TYR A 59 12.92 -12.44 -1.20
N THR A 60 13.41 -13.20 -0.22
CA THR A 60 13.17 -13.01 1.22
C THR A 60 14.49 -13.04 1.98
N PRO A 61 14.51 -12.70 3.28
CA PRO A 61 15.71 -12.91 4.11
C PRO A 61 16.22 -14.36 4.16
N LYS A 62 15.38 -15.32 3.77
CA LYS A 62 15.73 -16.75 3.66
C LYS A 62 16.18 -17.14 2.25
N GLY A 63 16.30 -16.18 1.35
CA GLY A 63 16.62 -16.39 -0.05
C GLY A 63 15.40 -16.36 -0.96
N LEU A 64 15.57 -16.86 -2.18
CA LEU A 64 14.55 -16.93 -3.21
C LEU A 64 13.63 -18.13 -2.94
N LEU A 65 12.34 -17.88 -2.77
CA LEU A 65 11.33 -18.88 -2.44
C LEU A 65 10.17 -18.84 -3.45
N PRO A 66 9.45 -19.95 -3.68
CA PRO A 66 8.21 -19.92 -4.43
C PRO A 66 7.24 -18.88 -3.87
N LEU A 67 6.51 -18.18 -4.77
CA LEU A 67 5.55 -17.18 -4.36
C LEU A 67 4.39 -17.80 -3.56
N ALA A 68 4.22 -17.36 -2.31
CA ALA A 68 3.16 -17.83 -1.42
C ALA A 68 1.82 -17.19 -1.80
N LEU A 69 1.01 -17.87 -2.61
CA LEU A 69 -0.17 -17.30 -3.27
C LEU A 69 -1.22 -16.75 -2.30
N ASN A 70 -1.39 -17.34 -1.14
CA ASN A 70 -2.39 -16.96 -0.13
C ASN A 70 -1.92 -15.87 0.85
N GLU A 71 -0.64 -15.49 0.79
CA GLU A 71 -0.14 -14.40 1.64
C GLU A 71 -0.47 -13.04 1.01
N PRO A 72 -0.65 -12.00 1.83
CA PRO A 72 -0.86 -10.65 1.33
C PRO A 72 0.30 -10.19 0.46
N VAL A 73 -0.02 -9.52 -0.66
CA VAL A 73 0.99 -8.88 -1.50
C VAL A 73 1.83 -7.91 -0.68
N CYS A 74 3.10 -7.84 -1.00
CA CYS A 74 4.06 -7.03 -0.26
C CYS A 74 5.00 -6.28 -1.20
N HIS A 75 5.62 -5.21 -0.67
CA HIS A 75 6.63 -4.44 -1.39
C HIS A 75 6.09 -3.80 -2.67
N ILE A 76 4.95 -3.15 -2.55
CA ILE A 76 4.30 -2.38 -3.61
C ILE A 76 4.28 -0.88 -3.28
N SER A 77 4.38 -0.06 -4.29
CA SER A 77 4.22 1.40 -4.20
C SER A 77 2.73 1.77 -4.05
N TYR A 78 2.47 3.03 -3.69
CA TYR A 78 1.12 3.58 -3.75
C TYR A 78 0.55 3.54 -5.18
N TYR A 79 1.38 3.81 -6.18
CA TYR A 79 0.97 3.75 -7.58
C TYR A 79 0.48 2.37 -7.99
N GLU A 80 1.18 1.31 -7.57
CA GLU A 80 0.80 -0.08 -7.81
C GLU A 80 -0.48 -0.45 -7.06
N ALA A 81 -0.63 -0.01 -5.81
CA ALA A 81 -1.83 -0.24 -5.02
C ALA A 81 -3.07 0.43 -5.64
N TYR A 82 -2.93 1.68 -6.10
CA TYR A 82 -3.99 2.40 -6.79
C TYR A 82 -4.37 1.74 -8.11
N ALA A 83 -3.38 1.38 -8.93
CA ALA A 83 -3.62 0.74 -10.23
C ALA A 83 -4.35 -0.61 -10.07
N TYR A 84 -3.96 -1.42 -9.09
CA TYR A 84 -4.67 -2.63 -8.75
C TYR A 84 -6.13 -2.36 -8.35
N ALA A 85 -6.36 -1.39 -7.49
CA ALA A 85 -7.70 -1.03 -7.04
C ALA A 85 -8.58 -0.58 -8.22
N ALA A 86 -8.05 0.27 -9.11
CA ALA A 86 -8.74 0.72 -10.32
C ALA A 86 -9.08 -0.45 -11.27
N TRP A 87 -8.13 -1.37 -11.49
CA TRP A 87 -8.36 -2.59 -12.28
C TRP A 87 -9.46 -3.46 -11.69
N ALA A 88 -9.50 -3.61 -10.37
CA ALA A 88 -10.51 -4.38 -9.66
C ALA A 88 -11.89 -3.69 -9.62
N GLY A 89 -12.05 -2.51 -10.22
CA GLY A 89 -13.28 -1.72 -10.16
C GLY A 89 -13.60 -1.19 -8.75
N LYS A 90 -12.58 -1.01 -7.92
CA LYS A 90 -12.67 -0.57 -6.53
C LYS A 90 -11.72 0.62 -6.29
N ARG A 91 -11.57 0.99 -5.03
CA ARG A 91 -10.63 2.04 -4.60
C ARG A 91 -9.86 1.63 -3.35
N LEU A 92 -8.87 2.41 -2.99
CA LEU A 92 -8.27 2.34 -1.66
C LEU A 92 -9.21 3.00 -0.64
N PRO A 93 -9.18 2.59 0.63
CA PRO A 93 -9.89 3.32 1.68
C PRO A 93 -9.22 4.67 1.93
N THR A 94 -9.96 5.67 2.35
CA THR A 94 -9.36 6.82 3.03
C THR A 94 -8.82 6.41 4.40
N GLU A 95 -7.88 7.16 4.95
CA GLU A 95 -7.35 6.86 6.29
C GLU A 95 -8.44 6.88 7.38
N ALA A 96 -9.45 7.74 7.24
CA ALA A 96 -10.56 7.81 8.17
C ALA A 96 -11.48 6.58 8.06
N GLU A 97 -11.79 6.11 6.85
CA GLU A 97 -12.55 4.88 6.62
C GLU A 97 -11.84 3.67 7.21
N TRP A 98 -10.53 3.57 6.96
CA TRP A 98 -9.71 2.49 7.51
C TRP A 98 -9.75 2.50 9.04
N GLU A 99 -9.53 3.64 9.67
CA GLU A 99 -9.52 3.79 11.13
C GLU A 99 -10.85 3.42 11.76
N VAL A 100 -11.96 3.92 11.23
CA VAL A 100 -13.31 3.62 11.73
C VAL A 100 -13.66 2.13 11.60
N ALA A 101 -13.21 1.48 10.53
CA ALA A 101 -13.50 0.07 10.28
C ALA A 101 -12.49 -0.90 10.92
N SER A 102 -11.37 -0.43 11.45
CA SER A 102 -10.23 -1.25 11.88
C SER A 102 -10.53 -2.32 12.93
N ASN A 103 -11.61 -2.16 13.70
CA ASN A 103 -12.06 -3.15 14.69
C ASN A 103 -12.90 -4.30 14.08
N LYS A 104 -13.19 -4.27 12.76
CA LYS A 104 -14.02 -5.25 12.06
C LYS A 104 -13.21 -6.23 11.21
N PHE A 105 -11.89 -6.04 11.12
CA PHE A 105 -11.02 -6.91 10.34
C PHE A 105 -9.64 -7.06 11.01
N THR A 106 -8.92 -8.09 10.62
CA THR A 106 -7.53 -8.28 11.07
C THR A 106 -6.59 -7.46 10.21
N TRP A 107 -5.62 -6.81 10.84
CA TRP A 107 -4.55 -6.04 10.20
C TRP A 107 -3.21 -6.29 10.90
N GLY A 108 -2.10 -5.85 10.31
CA GLY A 108 -0.76 -5.96 10.92
C GLY A 108 0.24 -6.82 10.16
N LYS A 109 -0.18 -7.46 9.06
CA LYS A 109 0.77 -8.16 8.17
C LYS A 109 1.51 -7.18 7.26
N ARG A 110 0.80 -6.19 6.70
CA ARG A 110 1.35 -5.14 5.83
C ARG A 110 0.85 -3.77 6.27
N TRP A 111 1.67 -2.75 6.10
CA TRP A 111 1.21 -1.38 6.11
C TRP A 111 0.29 -1.15 4.91
N GLU A 112 -0.93 -0.79 5.15
CA GLU A 112 -1.96 -0.70 4.12
C GLU A 112 -2.04 0.71 3.54
N TRP A 113 -1.81 0.86 2.23
CA TRP A 113 -1.94 2.13 1.54
C TRP A 113 -3.37 2.66 1.61
N THR A 114 -3.51 3.94 1.85
CA THR A 114 -4.79 4.65 1.80
C THR A 114 -4.80 5.69 0.69
N GLU A 115 -5.99 6.12 0.28
CA GLU A 115 -6.18 7.18 -0.71
C GLU A 115 -5.91 8.59 -0.14
N SER A 116 -5.47 8.68 1.11
CA SER A 116 -5.27 9.95 1.81
C SER A 116 -3.85 10.46 1.70
N ALA A 117 -3.70 11.71 1.25
CA ALA A 117 -2.44 12.43 1.37
C ALA A 117 -2.10 12.68 2.84
N TYR A 118 -0.80 12.68 3.16
CA TYR A 118 -0.35 13.02 4.50
C TYR A 118 -0.43 14.53 4.73
N LEU A 119 -1.58 14.96 5.21
CA LEU A 119 -1.91 16.35 5.52
C LEU A 119 -2.15 16.53 7.03
N PRO A 120 -2.01 17.77 7.55
CA PRO A 120 -2.35 18.06 8.93
C PRO A 120 -3.85 17.89 9.17
N TYR A 121 -4.21 17.37 10.33
CA TYR A 121 -5.60 17.41 10.79
C TYR A 121 -6.02 18.83 11.19
N PRO A 122 -7.33 19.14 11.16
CA PRO A 122 -7.83 20.43 11.64
C PRO A 122 -7.29 20.76 13.03
N GLY A 123 -6.79 21.99 13.21
CA GLY A 123 -6.22 22.43 14.49
C GLY A 123 -4.77 22.00 14.74
N PHE A 124 -4.12 21.29 13.82
CA PHE A 124 -2.69 20.97 13.96
C PHE A 124 -1.83 22.23 13.96
N ALA A 125 -0.95 22.32 14.94
CA ALA A 125 0.11 23.31 14.97
C ALA A 125 1.45 22.63 15.25
N LYS A 126 2.49 23.05 14.56
CA LYS A 126 3.84 22.52 14.80
C LYS A 126 4.28 22.85 16.22
N ALA A 127 4.72 21.86 16.97
CA ALA A 127 5.37 22.10 18.26
C ALA A 127 6.69 22.86 18.07
N ALA A 128 7.08 23.61 19.05
CA ALA A 128 8.40 24.25 19.06
C ALA A 128 9.53 23.21 19.22
N GLY A 129 10.67 23.50 18.65
CA GLY A 129 11.86 22.66 18.77
C GLY A 129 11.84 21.39 17.89
N ALA A 130 12.68 20.41 18.23
CA ALA A 130 12.96 19.23 17.43
C ALA A 130 11.71 18.35 17.14
N ILE A 131 10.74 18.30 18.05
CA ILE A 131 9.50 17.53 17.84
C ILE A 131 8.69 18.12 16.69
N GLY A 132 8.60 19.45 16.58
CA GLY A 132 7.89 20.11 15.47
C GLY A 132 8.61 19.96 14.13
N GLU A 133 9.92 19.81 14.14
CA GLU A 133 10.70 19.57 12.93
C GLU A 133 10.33 18.23 12.28
N TYR A 134 10.09 17.20 13.07
CA TYR A 134 9.87 15.85 12.54
C TYR A 134 8.59 15.73 11.71
N ASN A 135 7.45 16.23 12.18
CA ASN A 135 6.18 15.97 11.51
C ASN A 135 5.85 16.97 10.38
N GLY A 136 5.91 18.25 10.64
CA GLY A 136 5.37 19.26 9.73
C GLY A 136 6.04 19.33 8.37
N LYS A 137 7.34 19.09 8.28
CA LYS A 137 8.10 19.17 7.03
C LYS A 137 7.86 17.99 6.09
N PHE A 138 7.34 16.88 6.61
CA PHE A 138 7.05 15.68 5.80
C PHE A 138 5.64 15.67 5.21
N MET A 139 4.80 16.66 5.52
CA MET A 139 3.43 16.76 5.01
C MET A 139 3.39 17.30 3.58
N ILE A 140 4.15 16.69 2.68
CA ILE A 140 4.20 17.02 1.25
C ILE A 140 4.58 15.78 0.45
N ASN A 141 3.85 15.53 -0.64
CA ASN A 141 4.09 14.41 -1.57
C ASN A 141 4.21 13.04 -0.91
N GLN A 142 3.46 12.82 0.15
CA GLN A 142 3.42 11.55 0.86
C GLN A 142 2.00 11.06 1.02
N MET A 143 1.82 9.75 0.94
CA MET A 143 0.54 9.09 1.14
C MET A 143 0.53 8.37 2.48
N VAL A 144 -0.65 8.34 3.12
CA VAL A 144 -0.82 7.71 4.42
C VAL A 144 -0.93 6.19 4.27
N LEU A 145 -0.25 5.48 5.17
CA LEU A 145 -0.46 4.06 5.40
C LEU A 145 -1.01 3.84 6.81
N ARG A 146 -1.83 2.82 6.96
CA ARG A 146 -2.46 2.46 8.23
C ARG A 146 -2.12 1.03 8.63
N GLY A 147 -2.30 0.75 9.92
CA GLY A 147 -2.09 -0.57 10.50
C GLY A 147 -0.70 -0.78 11.06
N ALA A 148 -0.05 -1.81 10.61
CA ALA A 148 1.30 -2.24 10.97
C ALA A 148 1.81 -3.25 9.95
N SER A 149 3.04 -3.72 10.08
CA SER A 149 3.56 -4.84 9.32
C SER A 149 4.16 -5.90 10.26
N GLU A 150 4.47 -7.06 9.72
CA GLU A 150 5.16 -8.13 10.44
C GLU A 150 6.57 -7.72 10.93
N ALA A 151 7.15 -6.64 10.39
CA ALA A 151 8.41 -6.06 10.85
C ALA A 151 8.21 -4.99 11.95
N THR A 152 6.97 -4.68 12.32
CA THR A 152 6.67 -3.69 13.36
C THR A 152 6.87 -4.31 14.74
N SER A 153 7.66 -3.64 15.58
CA SER A 153 7.93 -4.11 16.94
C SER A 153 6.64 -4.28 17.76
N ALA A 154 6.60 -5.32 18.58
CA ALA A 154 5.46 -5.59 19.46
C ALA A 154 5.16 -4.38 20.36
N GLY A 155 3.87 -4.04 20.50
CA GLY A 155 3.41 -2.90 21.31
C GLY A 155 3.51 -1.54 20.63
N HIS A 156 4.10 -1.44 19.44
CA HIS A 156 4.19 -0.18 18.70
C HIS A 156 2.94 0.12 17.86
N SER A 157 2.26 -0.90 17.37
CA SER A 157 1.09 -0.75 16.49
C SER A 157 -0.16 -0.28 17.23
N ARG A 158 -0.90 0.63 16.64
CA ARG A 158 -2.24 1.06 17.07
C ARG A 158 -3.06 1.51 15.86
N TYR A 159 -4.38 1.35 15.93
CA TYR A 159 -5.28 1.70 14.81
C TYR A 159 -5.25 3.19 14.41
N THR A 160 -4.82 4.08 15.31
CA THR A 160 -4.70 5.52 15.05
C THR A 160 -3.35 5.94 14.49
N TYR A 161 -2.37 5.00 14.38
CA TYR A 161 -1.05 5.35 13.88
C TYR A 161 -1.11 5.74 12.40
N ARG A 162 -0.48 6.84 12.07
CA ARG A 162 -0.30 7.33 10.68
C ARG A 162 1.14 7.08 10.26
N ASN A 163 1.36 6.09 9.44
CA ASN A 163 2.61 5.95 8.71
C ASN A 163 2.51 6.67 7.37
N PHE A 164 3.60 7.06 6.76
CA PHE A 164 3.60 7.83 5.53
C PHE A 164 4.88 7.63 4.74
N PHE A 165 4.73 7.52 3.42
CA PHE A 165 5.84 7.41 2.49
C PHE A 165 5.52 8.13 1.18
N GLN A 166 6.58 8.47 0.44
CA GLN A 166 6.45 8.96 -0.92
C GLN A 166 5.81 7.86 -1.81
N PRO A 167 4.94 8.22 -2.76
CA PRO A 167 4.09 7.26 -3.47
C PRO A 167 4.86 6.23 -4.30
N GLN A 168 6.08 6.51 -4.75
CA GLN A 168 6.91 5.59 -5.53
C GLN A 168 7.68 4.56 -4.70
N LEU A 169 7.77 4.75 -3.36
CA LEU A 169 8.55 3.86 -2.50
C LEU A 169 7.82 2.53 -2.29
N ARG A 170 8.56 1.41 -2.37
CA ARG A 170 8.01 0.06 -2.25
C ARG A 170 8.92 -0.96 -1.55
N TRP A 171 9.99 -0.51 -0.94
CA TRP A 171 10.89 -1.38 -0.16
C TRP A 171 10.30 -1.79 1.19
N GLN A 172 9.31 -1.07 1.68
CA GLN A 172 8.64 -1.31 2.95
C GLN A 172 7.71 -2.54 2.83
N PHE A 173 7.26 -3.05 3.96
CA PHE A 173 6.23 -4.10 4.01
C PHE A 173 4.83 -3.49 3.80
N THR A 174 4.58 -3.05 2.58
CA THR A 174 3.35 -2.36 2.18
C THR A 174 2.41 -3.28 1.41
N GLY A 175 1.12 -3.12 1.60
CA GLY A 175 0.08 -3.93 0.98
C GLY A 175 -1.19 -3.14 0.67
N ILE A 176 -2.26 -3.85 0.32
CA ILE A 176 -3.52 -3.29 -0.17
C ILE A 176 -4.69 -3.87 0.61
N ARG A 177 -5.59 -3.00 1.06
CA ARG A 177 -6.97 -3.34 1.40
C ARG A 177 -7.89 -2.53 0.51
N LEU A 178 -8.88 -3.17 -0.08
CA LEU A 178 -9.81 -2.51 -0.98
C LEU A 178 -11.01 -1.93 -0.22
N ALA A 179 -11.56 -0.85 -0.77
CA ALA A 179 -12.82 -0.27 -0.37
C ALA A 179 -13.71 0.00 -1.59
N GLU A 180 -14.99 0.22 -1.33
CA GLU A 180 -15.98 0.52 -2.34
C GLU A 180 -16.98 1.52 -1.77
N SER A 181 -17.38 2.51 -2.57
CA SER A 181 -18.45 3.45 -2.21
C SER A 181 -19.81 2.81 -2.50
N ILE A 182 -20.76 2.96 -1.54
CA ILE A 182 -22.13 2.45 -1.65
C ILE A 182 -23.09 3.60 -1.88
#